data_1527c619b7bbbc444c86e56c8b910c59
#
_entry.id   1527c619b7bbbc444c86e56c8b910c59
#
_cell.length_a   1.000
_cell.length_b   1.000
_cell.length_c   1.000
_cell.angle_alpha   90.00
_cell.angle_beta   90.00
_cell.angle_gamma   90.00
#
_symmetry.space_group_name_H-M   'P 1'
#
loop_
_entity.id
_entity.type
_entity.pdbx_description
1 polymer ?
#
loop_
_entity_poly.entity_id
_entity_poly.type
_entity_poly.pdbx_seq_one_letter_code
_entity_poly.pdbx_strand_id
1 'polypeptide(L)'
;MTPASLRRNYIEELKNCGDPLYKKNQYWQFVPLKSNEGLLDELSRVLSLSPDYIRANDGAWMVNVKKEPNYVDLTSEEKVSLDKQLNEMIRNKYQFINYNGLRTTHLDKLSADGSRNPFDNAVVIIDEAHNFISRILNKIKKSDALSVRLYEFLMSAQNCRIVLLSGTPIINYPNEIGILFNILRGYIKTWLIPLNIKTTEKVDEAKIKKLLNDPSIRGLVDYVDYKPSTKQLKITRNPFGFVGVVKGRSYKGVHLDDAGTTS
;
A
#
# COMPACT_ATOMS: atom_id res chain seq x y z
N MET A 1 -1.48 8.56 -1.64
CA MET A 1 -0.47 9.60 -1.28
C MET A 1 -0.11 10.37 -2.54
N THR A 2 -0.23 11.68 -2.53
CA THR A 2 -0.04 12.53 -3.74
C THR A 2 0.49 13.90 -3.35
N PRO A 3 1.18 14.64 -4.25
CA PRO A 3 1.42 16.07 -4.09
C PRO A 3 0.10 16.85 -3.94
N ALA A 4 0.10 17.91 -3.14
CA ALA A 4 -1.12 18.70 -2.88
C ALA A 4 -1.76 19.24 -4.16
N SER A 5 -0.95 19.66 -5.11
CA SER A 5 -1.38 20.20 -6.42
C SER A 5 -2.14 19.21 -7.28
N LEU A 6 -1.87 17.91 -7.13
CA LEU A 6 -2.45 16.84 -7.96
C LEU A 6 -3.70 16.22 -7.36
N ARG A 7 -4.01 16.48 -6.08
CA ARG A 7 -5.16 15.87 -5.39
C ARG A 7 -6.49 16.12 -6.12
N ARG A 8 -6.72 17.35 -6.59
CA ARG A 8 -7.95 17.71 -7.30
C ARG A 8 -8.08 16.94 -8.60
N ASN A 9 -6.99 16.87 -9.37
CA ASN A 9 -6.96 16.12 -10.63
C ASN A 9 -7.27 14.63 -10.38
N TYR A 10 -6.68 14.05 -9.34
CA TYR A 10 -6.94 12.65 -8.98
C TYR A 10 -8.42 12.39 -8.66
N ILE A 11 -9.07 13.30 -7.91
CA ILE A 11 -10.51 13.20 -7.61
C ILE A 11 -11.34 13.31 -8.91
N GLU A 12 -11.02 14.24 -9.81
CA GLU A 12 -11.73 14.36 -11.08
C GLU A 12 -11.52 13.13 -11.98
N GLU A 13 -10.31 12.56 -12.00
CA GLU A 13 -10.06 11.33 -12.76
C GLU A 13 -10.81 10.12 -12.18
N LEU A 14 -10.99 10.02 -10.88
CA LEU A 14 -11.87 9.00 -10.29
C LEU A 14 -13.31 9.12 -10.79
N LYS A 15 -13.81 10.36 -10.99
CA LYS A 15 -15.16 10.61 -11.53
C LYS A 15 -15.25 10.39 -13.05
N ASN A 16 -14.13 10.44 -13.77
CA ASN A 16 -14.10 10.23 -15.22
C ASN A 16 -13.89 8.75 -15.59
N CYS A 17 -12.92 8.09 -14.96
CA CYS A 17 -12.47 6.76 -15.34
C CYS A 17 -12.34 5.75 -14.19
N GLY A 18 -12.71 6.11 -12.95
CA GLY A 18 -12.66 5.23 -11.79
C GLY A 18 -13.70 4.10 -11.80
N ASP A 19 -13.96 3.55 -10.63
CA ASP A 19 -15.01 2.54 -10.43
C ASP A 19 -16.38 3.10 -10.84
N PRO A 20 -17.27 2.28 -11.43
CA PRO A 20 -18.63 2.70 -11.82
C PRO A 20 -19.42 3.47 -10.76
N LEU A 21 -19.20 3.16 -9.47
CA LEU A 21 -19.83 3.87 -8.35
C LEU A 21 -19.45 5.36 -8.25
N TYR A 22 -18.34 5.76 -8.86
CA TYR A 22 -17.83 7.15 -8.81
C TYR A 22 -17.86 7.86 -10.16
N LYS A 23 -18.14 7.13 -11.26
CA LYS A 23 -18.15 7.71 -12.60
C LYS A 23 -19.36 8.59 -12.83
N LYS A 24 -19.14 9.83 -13.30
CA LYS A 24 -20.20 10.75 -13.72
C LYS A 24 -21.03 10.16 -14.88
N ASN A 25 -20.34 9.65 -15.90
CA ASN A 25 -21.00 9.11 -17.09
C ASN A 25 -21.53 7.69 -16.85
N GLN A 26 -22.63 7.63 -16.11
CA GLN A 26 -23.40 6.43 -15.79
C GLN A 26 -24.90 6.80 -15.78
N TYR A 27 -25.76 5.77 -15.63
CA TYR A 27 -27.18 6.00 -15.36
C TYR A 27 -27.37 6.28 -13.87
N TRP A 28 -27.79 7.51 -13.56
CA TRP A 28 -28.03 7.96 -12.20
C TRP A 28 -29.54 8.19 -11.97
N GLN A 29 -30.03 7.71 -10.85
CA GLN A 29 -31.40 7.91 -10.41
C GLN A 29 -31.40 8.38 -8.96
N PHE A 30 -32.09 9.48 -8.69
CA PHE A 30 -32.30 9.96 -7.32
C PHE A 30 -33.33 9.09 -6.62
N VAL A 31 -33.02 8.61 -5.42
CA VAL A 31 -33.89 7.81 -4.55
C VAL A 31 -34.26 8.67 -3.36
N PRO A 32 -35.51 9.21 -3.29
CA PRO A 32 -35.92 10.06 -2.20
C PRO A 32 -36.15 9.23 -0.93
N LEU A 33 -35.69 9.76 0.21
CA LEU A 33 -35.77 9.06 1.50
C LEU A 33 -37.23 9.02 2.02
N LYS A 34 -38.02 10.10 1.82
CA LYS A 34 -39.42 10.20 2.28
C LYS A 34 -40.31 9.04 1.83
N SER A 35 -39.99 8.43 0.69
CA SER A 35 -40.72 7.26 0.17
C SER A 35 -40.10 5.95 0.56
N ASN A 36 -38.93 5.95 1.20
CA ASN A 36 -38.08 4.75 1.37
C ASN A 36 -37.22 4.83 2.64
N GLU A 37 -37.75 5.22 3.77
CA GLU A 37 -37.00 5.30 5.03
C GLU A 37 -36.32 4.00 5.41
N GLY A 38 -36.90 2.84 5.07
CA GLY A 38 -36.30 1.53 5.28
C GLY A 38 -35.03 1.26 4.47
N LEU A 39 -34.74 2.08 3.45
CA LEU A 39 -33.51 1.94 2.63
C LEU A 39 -32.32 2.75 3.16
N LEU A 40 -32.48 3.53 4.23
CA LEU A 40 -31.44 4.42 4.73
C LEU A 40 -30.14 3.66 5.01
N ASP A 41 -30.21 2.55 5.72
CA ASP A 41 -29.04 1.75 6.10
C ASP A 41 -28.39 1.10 4.87
N GLU A 42 -29.20 0.66 3.92
CA GLU A 42 -28.71 0.06 2.67
C GLU A 42 -28.01 1.10 1.79
N LEU A 43 -28.63 2.27 1.60
CA LEU A 43 -28.03 3.40 0.88
C LEU A 43 -26.72 3.84 1.54
N SER A 44 -26.70 3.97 2.85
CA SER A 44 -25.52 4.34 3.62
C SER A 44 -24.38 3.36 3.39
N ARG A 45 -24.65 2.06 3.49
CA ARG A 45 -23.66 1.00 3.31
C ARG A 45 -23.14 0.92 1.87
N VAL A 46 -24.02 0.94 0.88
CA VAL A 46 -23.66 0.80 -0.54
C VAL A 46 -22.88 2.00 -1.05
N LEU A 47 -23.32 3.20 -0.68
CA LEU A 47 -22.73 4.46 -1.15
C LEU A 47 -21.59 4.97 -0.25
N SER A 48 -21.34 4.31 0.89
CA SER A 48 -20.38 4.81 1.90
C SER A 48 -20.67 6.24 2.32
N LEU A 49 -21.96 6.58 2.48
CA LEU A 49 -22.44 7.87 2.95
C LEU A 49 -22.95 7.75 4.39
N SER A 50 -22.78 8.79 5.20
CA SER A 50 -23.39 8.78 6.53
C SER A 50 -24.92 8.90 6.43
N PRO A 51 -25.68 8.27 7.36
CA PRO A 51 -27.14 8.45 7.43
C PRO A 51 -27.55 9.92 7.50
N ASP A 52 -26.77 10.74 8.22
CA ASP A 52 -27.04 12.17 8.36
C ASP A 52 -26.88 12.93 7.02
N TYR A 53 -25.90 12.53 6.20
CA TYR A 53 -25.76 13.09 4.86
C TYR A 53 -26.99 12.79 3.99
N ILE A 54 -27.46 11.53 4.01
CA ILE A 54 -28.62 11.11 3.22
C ILE A 54 -29.89 11.83 3.68
N ARG A 55 -30.09 11.98 4.99
CA ARG A 55 -31.22 12.73 5.55
C ARG A 55 -31.16 14.21 5.17
N ALA A 56 -29.99 14.83 5.28
CA ALA A 56 -29.80 16.25 4.94
C ALA A 56 -30.05 16.58 3.47
N ASN A 57 -29.94 15.58 2.57
CA ASN A 57 -30.18 15.72 1.14
C ASN A 57 -31.53 15.09 0.70
N ASP A 58 -32.39 14.69 1.63
CA ASP A 58 -33.70 14.05 1.38
C ASP A 58 -33.60 12.78 0.51
N GLY A 59 -32.44 12.13 0.43
CA GLY A 59 -32.21 10.96 -0.38
C GLY A 59 -30.77 10.85 -0.90
N ALA A 60 -30.58 10.00 -1.89
CA ALA A 60 -29.27 9.79 -2.51
C ALA A 60 -29.40 9.38 -3.98
N TRP A 61 -28.37 9.67 -4.76
CA TRP A 61 -28.21 9.20 -6.13
C TRP A 61 -27.71 7.77 -6.14
N MET A 62 -28.44 6.90 -6.87
CA MET A 62 -28.05 5.50 -7.09
C MET A 62 -27.64 5.30 -8.53
N VAL A 63 -26.55 4.56 -8.73
CA VAL A 63 -26.08 4.19 -10.06
C VAL A 63 -26.72 2.88 -10.53
N ASN A 64 -27.07 2.81 -11.80
CA ASN A 64 -27.46 1.56 -12.46
C ASN A 64 -26.55 1.29 -13.66
N VAL A 65 -25.55 0.47 -13.44
CA VAL A 65 -24.53 0.13 -14.45
C VAL A 65 -25.06 -0.70 -15.64
N LYS A 66 -26.32 -1.17 -15.55
CA LYS A 66 -26.94 -1.97 -16.64
C LYS A 66 -27.73 -1.11 -17.62
N LYS A 67 -27.95 0.16 -17.30
CA LYS A 67 -28.67 1.10 -18.17
C LYS A 67 -27.70 2.01 -18.90
N GLU A 68 -28.13 2.50 -20.05
CA GLU A 68 -27.39 3.53 -20.79
C GLU A 68 -27.21 4.79 -19.94
N PRO A 69 -26.05 5.43 -19.98
CA PRO A 69 -25.77 6.64 -19.20
C PRO A 69 -26.76 7.77 -19.50
N ASN A 70 -27.24 8.44 -18.46
CA ASN A 70 -28.13 9.59 -18.55
C ASN A 70 -27.55 10.90 -18.02
N TYR A 71 -26.24 10.91 -17.69
CA TYR A 71 -25.60 12.09 -17.09
C TYR A 71 -25.74 13.36 -17.94
N VAL A 72 -25.75 13.22 -19.26
CA VAL A 72 -25.87 14.36 -20.18
C VAL A 72 -27.26 15.03 -20.03
N ASP A 73 -28.31 14.21 -19.79
CA ASP A 73 -29.70 14.61 -19.72
C ASP A 73 -30.10 15.22 -18.34
N LEU A 74 -29.26 15.04 -17.33
CA LEU A 74 -29.47 15.65 -16.01
C LEU A 74 -29.42 17.17 -16.09
N THR A 75 -30.29 17.85 -15.33
CA THR A 75 -30.29 19.30 -15.18
C THR A 75 -28.98 19.78 -14.52
N SER A 76 -28.72 21.07 -14.62
CA SER A 76 -27.53 21.66 -13.98
C SER A 76 -27.55 21.49 -12.45
N GLU A 77 -28.71 21.56 -11.82
CA GLU A 77 -28.89 21.38 -10.38
C GLU A 77 -28.64 19.93 -9.97
N GLU A 78 -29.19 18.98 -10.72
CA GLU A 78 -28.98 17.55 -10.50
C GLU A 78 -27.50 17.17 -10.66
N LYS A 79 -26.82 17.69 -11.67
CA LYS A 79 -25.36 17.50 -11.86
C LYS A 79 -24.56 18.03 -10.67
N VAL A 80 -24.91 19.18 -10.13
CA VAL A 80 -24.27 19.75 -8.93
C VAL A 80 -24.54 18.88 -7.70
N SER A 81 -25.78 18.42 -7.52
CA SER A 81 -26.16 17.54 -6.41
C SER A 81 -25.40 16.21 -6.48
N LEU A 82 -25.37 15.59 -7.65
CA LEU A 82 -24.62 14.36 -7.90
C LEU A 82 -23.12 14.54 -7.65
N ASP A 83 -22.52 15.63 -8.15
CA ASP A 83 -21.09 15.90 -7.95
C ASP A 83 -20.73 16.07 -6.47
N LYS A 84 -21.61 16.72 -5.69
CA LYS A 84 -21.44 16.81 -4.22
C LYS A 84 -21.46 15.43 -3.57
N GLN A 85 -22.39 14.56 -3.96
CA GLN A 85 -22.47 13.21 -3.44
C GLN A 85 -21.23 12.39 -3.82
N LEU A 86 -20.79 12.43 -5.08
CA LEU A 86 -19.58 11.74 -5.52
C LEU A 86 -18.33 12.19 -4.75
N ASN A 87 -18.21 13.49 -4.50
CA ASN A 87 -17.13 14.04 -3.68
C ASN A 87 -17.15 13.49 -2.25
N GLU A 88 -18.34 13.37 -1.65
CA GLU A 88 -18.49 12.82 -0.29
C GLU A 88 -18.17 11.32 -0.26
N MET A 89 -18.68 10.54 -1.21
CA MET A 89 -18.35 9.12 -1.36
C MET A 89 -16.85 8.89 -1.54
N ILE A 90 -16.20 9.68 -2.39
CA ILE A 90 -14.74 9.62 -2.60
C ILE A 90 -13.99 9.98 -1.32
N ARG A 91 -14.43 11.01 -0.59
CA ARG A 91 -13.81 11.43 0.68
C ARG A 91 -13.89 10.34 1.74
N ASN A 92 -15.01 9.63 1.81
CA ASN A 92 -15.23 8.57 2.79
C ASN A 92 -14.48 7.27 2.43
N LYS A 93 -14.28 7.00 1.14
CA LYS A 93 -13.61 5.80 0.64
C LYS A 93 -12.09 5.95 0.56
N TYR A 94 -11.60 7.12 0.14
CA TYR A 94 -10.20 7.36 -0.13
C TYR A 94 -9.58 8.30 0.91
N GLN A 95 -8.52 7.85 1.53
CA GLN A 95 -7.72 8.69 2.41
C GLN A 95 -6.60 9.37 1.62
N PHE A 96 -6.70 10.68 1.44
CA PHE A 96 -5.68 11.45 0.74
C PHE A 96 -4.61 11.98 1.70
N ILE A 97 -3.38 11.52 1.53
CA ILE A 97 -2.22 11.99 2.29
C ILE A 97 -1.34 12.83 1.37
N ASN A 98 -1.19 14.10 1.70
CA ASN A 98 -0.25 14.98 1.02
C ASN A 98 1.12 14.87 1.69
N TYR A 99 2.01 14.06 1.11
CA TYR A 99 3.34 13.84 1.71
C TYR A 99 4.28 15.07 1.60
N ASN A 100 3.98 16.06 0.75
CA ASN A 100 4.75 17.30 0.65
C ASN A 100 4.40 18.33 1.73
N GLY A 101 3.15 18.33 2.18
CA GLY A 101 2.62 19.24 3.21
C GLY A 101 2.20 18.55 4.50
N LEU A 102 2.65 17.31 4.72
CA LEU A 102 2.33 16.58 5.93
C LEU A 102 2.92 17.27 7.16
N ARG A 103 2.13 17.35 8.23
CA ARG A 103 2.57 17.83 9.55
C ARG A 103 2.55 16.68 10.53
N THR A 104 3.35 16.78 11.60
CA THR A 104 3.42 15.77 12.67
C THR A 104 2.03 15.48 13.23
N THR A 105 1.27 16.51 13.55
CA THR A 105 -0.11 16.37 14.06
C THR A 105 -1.05 15.58 13.15
N HIS A 106 -0.86 15.65 11.82
CA HIS A 106 -1.65 14.84 10.88
C HIS A 106 -1.20 13.38 10.92
N LEU A 107 0.10 13.13 10.98
CA LEU A 107 0.61 11.77 11.05
C LEU A 107 0.22 11.11 12.37
N ASP A 108 0.30 11.83 13.48
CA ASP A 108 -0.10 11.34 14.80
C ASP A 108 -1.58 10.97 14.83
N LYS A 109 -2.47 11.83 14.29
CA LYS A 109 -3.89 11.49 14.12
C LYS A 109 -4.11 10.24 13.25
N LEU A 110 -3.40 10.10 12.13
CA LEU A 110 -3.51 8.95 11.23
C LEU A 110 -3.08 7.66 11.92
N SER A 111 -2.04 7.72 12.73
CA SER A 111 -1.47 6.58 13.43
C SER A 111 -2.03 6.39 14.85
N ALA A 112 -3.04 7.19 15.27
CA ALA A 112 -3.52 7.25 16.65
C ALA A 112 -2.34 7.32 17.64
N ASP A 113 -1.54 8.37 17.49
CA ASP A 113 -0.31 8.62 18.26
C ASP A 113 0.70 7.46 18.22
N GLY A 114 0.74 6.75 17.10
CA GLY A 114 1.65 5.62 16.87
C GLY A 114 1.12 4.26 17.34
N SER A 115 -0.10 4.19 17.86
CA SER A 115 -0.70 2.94 18.35
C SER A 115 -1.16 2.00 17.23
N ARG A 116 -1.33 2.53 16.01
CA ARG A 116 -1.71 1.73 14.82
C ARG A 116 -0.93 2.17 13.59
N ASN A 117 -0.71 1.24 12.68
CA ASN A 117 -0.18 1.58 11.38
C ASN A 117 -1.33 2.05 10.46
N PRO A 118 -1.25 3.29 9.91
CA PRO A 118 -2.33 3.83 9.07
C PRO A 118 -2.48 3.12 7.72
N PHE A 119 -1.53 2.26 7.35
CA PHE A 119 -1.51 1.55 6.08
C PHE A 119 -1.87 0.05 6.21
N ASP A 120 -2.17 -0.43 7.41
CA ASP A 120 -2.63 -1.79 7.60
C ASP A 120 -3.96 -2.04 6.87
N ASN A 121 -4.06 -3.19 6.21
CA ASN A 121 -5.22 -3.63 5.44
C ASN A 121 -5.63 -2.63 4.34
N ALA A 122 -4.66 -1.94 3.74
CA ALA A 122 -4.91 -0.88 2.77
C ALA A 122 -4.21 -1.13 1.42
N VAL A 123 -4.77 -0.51 0.37
CA VAL A 123 -4.05 -0.30 -0.88
C VAL A 123 -3.51 1.13 -0.85
N VAL A 124 -2.19 1.27 -0.90
CA VAL A 124 -1.51 2.56 -0.87
C VAL A 124 -0.98 2.89 -2.26
N ILE A 125 -1.55 3.90 -2.88
CA ILE A 125 -1.07 4.43 -4.17
C ILE A 125 -0.24 5.67 -3.88
N ILE A 126 1.00 5.71 -4.35
CA ILE A 126 1.91 6.84 -4.20
C ILE A 126 2.17 7.42 -5.58
N ASP A 127 1.56 8.55 -5.83
CA ASP A 127 1.72 9.29 -7.07
C ASP A 127 2.95 10.19 -7.00
N GLU A 128 3.64 10.37 -8.13
CA GLU A 128 4.95 11.03 -8.20
C GLU A 128 5.93 10.49 -7.17
N ALA A 129 5.99 9.16 -7.09
CA ALA A 129 6.71 8.42 -6.03
C ALA A 129 8.19 8.84 -5.89
N HIS A 130 8.83 9.26 -6.98
CA HIS A 130 10.20 9.75 -6.98
C HIS A 130 10.41 10.92 -6.01
N ASN A 131 9.43 11.83 -5.90
CA ASN A 131 9.51 12.95 -4.95
C ASN A 131 9.49 12.47 -3.49
N PHE A 132 8.69 11.45 -3.21
CA PHE A 132 8.62 10.86 -1.87
C PHE A 132 9.91 10.10 -1.54
N ILE A 133 10.42 9.32 -2.47
CA ILE A 133 11.67 8.54 -2.34
C ILE A 133 12.86 9.46 -2.10
N SER A 134 13.00 10.53 -2.90
CA SER A 134 14.06 11.51 -2.73
C SER A 134 14.02 12.20 -1.35
N ARG A 135 12.81 12.49 -0.83
CA ARG A 135 12.64 13.04 0.52
C ARG A 135 13.08 12.05 1.62
N ILE A 136 12.78 10.77 1.47
CA ILE A 136 13.23 9.73 2.41
C ILE A 136 14.76 9.71 2.41
N LEU A 137 15.37 9.58 1.24
CA LEU A 137 16.83 9.49 1.11
C LEU A 137 17.54 10.72 1.74
N ASN A 138 17.05 11.93 1.46
CA ASN A 138 17.61 13.16 1.99
C ASN A 138 17.47 13.31 3.52
N LYS A 139 16.57 12.56 4.13
CA LYS A 139 16.27 12.62 5.58
C LYS A 139 16.52 11.31 6.31
N ILE A 140 17.04 10.30 5.66
CA ILE A 140 17.14 8.92 6.20
C ILE A 140 17.96 8.84 7.49
N LYS A 141 18.88 9.78 7.73
CA LYS A 141 19.66 9.86 8.96
C LYS A 141 18.91 10.53 10.12
N LYS A 142 17.71 11.06 9.87
CA LYS A 142 16.83 11.73 10.85
C LYS A 142 15.57 10.88 11.05
N SER A 143 15.58 10.01 12.03
CA SER A 143 14.49 9.08 12.32
C SER A 143 13.15 9.77 12.64
N ASP A 144 13.20 10.99 13.17
CA ASP A 144 12.04 11.82 13.49
C ASP A 144 11.44 12.54 12.28
N ALA A 145 12.14 12.55 11.14
CA ALA A 145 11.63 13.18 9.93
C ALA A 145 10.36 12.49 9.42
N LEU A 146 9.33 13.27 9.11
CA LEU A 146 8.00 12.76 8.69
C LEU A 146 8.06 11.80 7.49
N SER A 147 8.95 12.06 6.52
CA SER A 147 9.13 11.17 5.38
C SER A 147 9.71 9.81 5.78
N VAL A 148 10.60 9.79 6.78
CA VAL A 148 11.18 8.55 7.32
C VAL A 148 10.14 7.79 8.14
N ARG A 149 9.39 8.47 9.01
CA ARG A 149 8.27 7.86 9.74
C ARG A 149 7.22 7.24 8.81
N LEU A 150 6.85 7.95 7.71
CA LEU A 150 5.96 7.39 6.69
C LEU A 150 6.56 6.15 6.01
N TYR A 151 7.85 6.20 5.70
CA TYR A 151 8.56 5.05 5.14
C TYR A 151 8.52 3.84 6.08
N GLU A 152 8.76 4.04 7.37
CA GLU A 152 8.69 2.99 8.38
C GLU A 152 7.29 2.39 8.50
N PHE A 153 6.24 3.23 8.48
CA PHE A 153 4.86 2.75 8.44
C PHE A 153 4.56 1.91 7.18
N LEU A 154 5.03 2.34 5.99
CA LEU A 154 4.87 1.56 4.76
C LEU A 154 5.59 0.22 4.85
N MET A 155 6.82 0.22 5.38
CA MET A 155 7.63 -1.00 5.51
C MET A 155 7.07 -1.99 6.53
N SER A 156 6.41 -1.52 7.58
CA SER A 156 5.85 -2.34 8.67
C SER A 156 4.37 -2.69 8.49
N ALA A 157 3.71 -2.13 7.48
CA ALA A 157 2.28 -2.34 7.24
C ALA A 157 1.94 -3.81 7.00
N GLN A 158 0.86 -4.27 7.64
CA GLN A 158 0.35 -5.62 7.50
C GLN A 158 -0.78 -5.66 6.47
N ASN A 159 -0.80 -6.72 5.64
CA ASN A 159 -1.81 -6.89 4.58
C ASN A 159 -1.99 -5.64 3.71
N CYS A 160 -0.88 -5.01 3.33
CA CYS A 160 -0.84 -3.79 2.54
C CYS A 160 -0.41 -4.09 1.10
N ARG A 161 -1.04 -3.41 0.14
CA ARG A 161 -0.60 -3.40 -1.26
C ARG A 161 -0.09 -2.00 -1.59
N ILE A 162 1.13 -1.91 -2.12
CA ILE A 162 1.75 -0.63 -2.45
C ILE A 162 1.93 -0.52 -3.96
N VAL A 163 1.43 0.59 -4.52
CA VAL A 163 1.55 0.94 -5.94
C VAL A 163 2.31 2.25 -6.03
N LEU A 164 3.45 2.24 -6.72
CA LEU A 164 4.25 3.43 -6.98
C LEU A 164 4.04 3.88 -8.42
N LEU A 165 3.60 5.12 -8.60
CA LEU A 165 3.43 5.74 -9.91
C LEU A 165 4.52 6.80 -10.09
N SER A 166 5.27 6.70 -11.18
CA SER A 166 6.32 7.67 -11.52
C SER A 166 6.71 7.56 -12.99
N GLY A 167 6.83 8.68 -13.66
CA GLY A 167 7.44 8.77 -15.00
C GLY A 167 8.98 8.74 -14.95
N THR A 168 9.57 9.07 -13.79
CA THR A 168 11.02 9.18 -13.59
C THR A 168 11.40 8.59 -12.24
N PRO A 169 11.57 7.26 -12.12
CA PRO A 169 11.75 6.58 -10.82
C PRO A 169 13.03 6.99 -10.08
N ILE A 170 14.00 7.58 -10.80
CA ILE A 170 15.26 8.09 -10.25
C ILE A 170 15.46 9.50 -10.79
N ILE A 171 15.66 10.47 -9.88
CA ILE A 171 15.90 11.85 -10.27
C ILE A 171 17.30 12.33 -9.94
N ASN A 172 17.73 12.12 -8.68
CA ASN A 172 18.93 12.78 -8.16
C ASN A 172 20.09 11.80 -7.98
N TYR A 173 19.82 10.64 -7.36
CA TYR A 173 20.87 9.72 -6.93
C TYR A 173 20.51 8.26 -7.21
N PRO A 174 21.50 7.41 -7.60
CA PRO A 174 21.26 5.97 -7.78
C PRO A 174 20.73 5.26 -6.54
N ASN A 175 21.02 5.78 -5.35
CA ASN A 175 20.53 5.23 -4.07
C ASN A 175 19.01 5.32 -3.91
N GLU A 176 18.32 6.16 -4.68
CA GLU A 176 16.86 6.24 -4.72
C GLU A 176 16.23 4.90 -5.12
N ILE A 177 16.91 4.14 -6.01
CA ILE A 177 16.51 2.77 -6.38
C ILE A 177 16.41 1.89 -5.13
N GLY A 178 17.38 1.98 -4.21
CA GLY A 178 17.39 1.17 -3.00
C GLY A 178 16.15 1.39 -2.15
N ILE A 179 15.73 2.64 -1.95
CA ILE A 179 14.51 2.99 -1.20
C ILE A 179 13.26 2.49 -1.93
N LEU A 180 13.19 2.72 -3.26
CA LEU A 180 12.07 2.29 -4.08
C LEU A 180 11.86 0.76 -3.98
N PHE A 181 12.91 0.00 -4.19
CA PHE A 181 12.81 -1.46 -4.13
C PHE A 181 12.60 -1.99 -2.71
N ASN A 182 13.08 -1.30 -1.68
CA ASN A 182 12.76 -1.68 -0.31
C ASN A 182 11.26 -1.54 -0.04
N ILE A 183 10.63 -0.44 -0.49
CA ILE A 183 9.18 -0.25 -0.35
C ILE A 183 8.41 -1.37 -1.07
N LEU A 184 8.82 -1.71 -2.30
CA LEU A 184 8.14 -2.74 -3.09
C LEU A 184 8.35 -4.16 -2.57
N ARG A 185 9.53 -4.43 -2.00
CA ARG A 185 9.90 -5.76 -1.51
C ARG A 185 9.50 -6.01 -0.07
N GLY A 186 9.49 -4.96 0.76
CA GLY A 186 9.34 -5.08 2.21
C GLY A 186 10.63 -5.45 2.93
N TYR A 187 10.54 -5.64 4.27
CA TYR A 187 11.69 -5.94 5.11
C TYR A 187 12.31 -7.31 4.80
N ILE A 188 13.64 -7.34 4.80
CA ILE A 188 14.42 -8.57 4.84
C ILE A 188 14.63 -8.96 6.31
N LYS A 189 14.19 -10.16 6.69
CA LYS A 189 14.49 -10.69 8.03
C LYS A 189 15.92 -11.25 8.05
N THR A 190 16.71 -10.76 8.99
CA THR A 190 18.10 -11.20 9.18
C THR A 190 18.30 -11.60 10.64
N TRP A 191 18.84 -12.81 10.85
CA TRP A 191 19.21 -13.30 12.15
C TRP A 191 20.74 -13.41 12.22
N LEU A 192 21.32 -12.91 13.31
CA LEU A 192 22.72 -13.07 13.65
C LEU A 192 22.79 -14.03 14.82
N ILE A 193 23.30 -15.23 14.60
CA ILE A 193 23.31 -16.31 15.56
C ILE A 193 24.78 -16.62 15.93
N PRO A 194 25.20 -16.37 17.17
CA PRO A 194 26.50 -16.84 17.63
C PRO A 194 26.47 -18.37 17.78
N LEU A 195 27.36 -19.07 17.11
CA LEU A 195 27.44 -20.53 17.17
C LEU A 195 28.47 -20.98 18.20
N ASN A 196 28.03 -21.82 19.14
CA ASN A 196 28.93 -22.50 20.06
C ASN A 196 29.15 -23.94 19.58
N ILE A 197 30.11 -24.09 18.64
CA ILE A 197 30.38 -25.37 18.00
C ILE A 197 31.53 -26.06 18.75
N LYS A 198 31.22 -27.20 19.37
CA LYS A 198 32.17 -28.09 20.02
C LYS A 198 32.50 -29.24 19.05
N THR A 199 33.49 -29.03 18.18
CA THR A 199 33.95 -30.05 17.23
C THR A 199 35.45 -29.89 16.95
N THR A 200 36.12 -30.97 16.63
CA THR A 200 37.51 -30.97 16.17
C THR A 200 37.61 -30.73 14.67
N GLU A 201 36.48 -30.83 13.96
CA GLU A 201 36.48 -30.59 12.50
C GLU A 201 36.37 -29.11 12.19
N LYS A 202 36.99 -28.70 11.06
CA LYS A 202 36.82 -27.34 10.54
C LYS A 202 35.39 -27.14 10.08
N VAL A 203 34.71 -26.16 10.65
CA VAL A 203 33.38 -25.75 10.23
C VAL A 203 33.52 -24.56 9.30
N ASP A 204 33.07 -24.74 8.08
CA ASP A 204 32.98 -23.70 7.06
C ASP A 204 31.55 -23.43 6.64
N GLU A 205 31.35 -22.45 5.79
CA GLU A 205 30.01 -22.05 5.28
C GLU A 205 29.35 -23.19 4.50
N ALA A 206 30.12 -23.99 3.76
CA ALA A 206 29.60 -25.13 2.97
C ALA A 206 28.98 -26.20 3.87
N LYS A 207 29.64 -26.51 4.99
CA LYS A 207 29.14 -27.47 6.00
C LYS A 207 27.84 -26.94 6.67
N ILE A 208 27.79 -25.65 7.00
CA ILE A 208 26.60 -25.02 7.55
C ILE A 208 25.46 -25.04 6.52
N LYS A 209 25.71 -24.68 5.27
CA LYS A 209 24.69 -24.74 4.20
C LYS A 209 24.13 -26.14 4.00
N LYS A 210 25.00 -27.16 4.10
CA LYS A 210 24.57 -28.56 4.01
C LYS A 210 23.63 -28.97 5.15
N LEU A 211 23.92 -28.53 6.38
CA LEU A 211 23.07 -28.78 7.54
C LEU A 211 21.71 -28.05 7.43
N LEU A 212 21.70 -26.82 6.91
CA LEU A 212 20.48 -26.02 6.70
C LEU A 212 19.67 -26.45 5.46
N ASN A 213 20.17 -27.39 4.66
CA ASN A 213 19.43 -27.93 3.52
C ASN A 213 18.53 -29.13 3.91
N ASP A 214 18.30 -29.33 5.20
CA ASP A 214 17.35 -30.31 5.70
C ASP A 214 15.94 -29.97 5.20
N PRO A 215 15.13 -30.97 4.79
CA PRO A 215 13.76 -30.74 4.30
C PRO A 215 12.87 -29.92 5.23
N SER A 216 13.08 -30.03 6.55
CA SER A 216 12.32 -29.29 7.58
C SER A 216 12.62 -27.80 7.63
N ILE A 217 13.79 -27.39 7.11
CA ILE A 217 14.28 -25.98 7.13
C ILE A 217 14.36 -25.42 5.72
N ARG A 218 14.36 -26.28 4.70
CA ARG A 218 14.44 -25.92 3.31
C ARG A 218 13.27 -25.01 2.92
N GLY A 219 13.60 -23.82 2.39
CA GLY A 219 12.61 -22.78 2.06
C GLY A 219 12.38 -21.74 3.16
N LEU A 220 12.89 -21.97 4.38
CA LEU A 220 12.88 -20.96 5.43
C LEU A 220 14.06 -20.00 5.37
N VAL A 221 15.09 -20.32 4.58
CA VAL A 221 16.37 -19.61 4.52
C VAL A 221 16.71 -19.29 3.08
N ASP A 222 16.91 -18.01 2.74
CA ASP A 222 17.31 -17.58 1.41
C ASP A 222 18.83 -17.39 1.30
N TYR A 223 19.45 -16.80 2.33
CA TYR A 223 20.88 -16.54 2.38
C TYR A 223 21.50 -17.01 3.68
N VAL A 224 22.64 -17.64 3.55
CA VAL A 224 23.49 -18.09 4.66
C VAL A 224 24.89 -17.53 4.45
N ASP A 225 25.40 -16.84 5.44
CA ASP A 225 26.78 -16.35 5.52
C ASP A 225 27.34 -16.75 6.89
N TYR A 226 28.45 -17.48 6.91
CA TYR A 226 29.11 -17.89 8.15
C TYR A 226 30.52 -17.35 8.21
N LYS A 227 30.82 -16.63 9.29
CA LYS A 227 32.15 -16.11 9.59
C LYS A 227 32.87 -16.99 10.62
N PRO A 228 33.80 -17.85 10.20
CA PRO A 228 34.53 -18.75 11.13
C PRO A 228 35.31 -18.00 12.23
N SER A 229 35.84 -16.81 11.91
CA SER A 229 36.64 -16.01 12.85
C SER A 229 35.85 -15.53 14.05
N THR A 230 34.62 -15.17 13.85
CA THR A 230 33.70 -14.68 14.91
C THR A 230 32.69 -15.75 15.34
N LYS A 231 32.70 -16.93 14.72
CA LYS A 231 31.70 -17.99 14.90
C LYS A 231 30.27 -17.46 14.77
N GLN A 232 30.04 -16.50 13.89
CA GLN A 232 28.75 -15.86 13.69
C GLN A 232 28.10 -16.37 12.40
N LEU A 233 26.90 -16.90 12.54
CA LEU A 233 26.04 -17.29 11.43
C LEU A 233 25.02 -16.18 11.18
N LYS A 234 24.98 -15.69 9.95
CA LYS A 234 23.96 -14.76 9.46
C LYS A 234 23.00 -15.52 8.55
N ILE A 235 21.74 -15.54 8.90
CA ILE A 235 20.66 -16.09 8.11
C ILE A 235 19.77 -14.94 7.64
N THR A 236 19.47 -14.92 6.34
CA THR A 236 18.58 -13.90 5.78
C THR A 236 17.41 -14.59 5.10
N ARG A 237 16.21 -14.11 5.36
CA ARG A 237 14.97 -14.51 4.70
C ARG A 237 14.37 -13.33 3.96
N ASN A 238 14.12 -13.51 2.68
CA ASN A 238 13.39 -12.52 1.88
C ASN A 238 11.92 -12.47 2.30
N PRO A 239 11.23 -11.34 2.04
CA PRO A 239 9.79 -11.28 2.22
C PRO A 239 9.07 -12.31 1.35
N PHE A 240 7.84 -12.63 1.73
CA PHE A 240 6.96 -13.49 0.93
C PHE A 240 6.89 -13.00 -0.52
N GLY A 241 6.98 -13.92 -1.48
CA GLY A 241 6.98 -13.59 -2.91
C GLY A 241 8.36 -13.47 -3.55
N PHE A 242 9.46 -13.53 -2.77
CA PHE A 242 10.83 -13.41 -3.31
C PHE A 242 11.71 -14.60 -2.91
N VAL A 243 12.10 -15.39 -3.87
CA VAL A 243 13.08 -16.49 -3.68
C VAL A 243 14.40 -16.14 -4.34
N GLY A 244 15.49 -16.25 -3.59
CA GLY A 244 16.82 -16.23 -4.15
C GLY A 244 17.22 -17.60 -4.70
N VAL A 245 16.72 -17.99 -5.86
CA VAL A 245 17.18 -19.21 -6.52
C VAL A 245 18.27 -18.86 -7.52
N VAL A 246 19.50 -19.28 -7.22
CA VAL A 246 20.61 -19.23 -8.15
C VAL A 246 20.64 -20.56 -8.91
N LYS A 247 20.01 -20.61 -10.08
CA LYS A 247 20.32 -21.63 -11.09
C LYS A 247 21.07 -20.92 -12.22
N GLY A 248 22.41 -21.09 -12.25
CA GLY A 248 23.25 -20.41 -13.22
C GLY A 248 23.31 -18.90 -12.99
N ARG A 249 23.10 -18.09 -14.06
CA ARG A 249 23.07 -16.61 -14.02
C ARG A 249 21.67 -16.01 -13.92
N SER A 250 20.64 -16.81 -13.66
CA SER A 250 19.26 -16.31 -13.62
C SER A 250 18.70 -16.30 -12.20
N TYR A 251 18.17 -15.16 -11.78
CA TYR A 251 17.35 -15.02 -10.58
C TYR A 251 15.90 -15.40 -10.91
N LYS A 252 15.33 -16.37 -10.21
CA LYS A 252 13.88 -16.52 -10.11
C LYS A 252 13.44 -15.95 -8.76
N GLY A 253 12.73 -14.83 -8.80
CA GLY A 253 12.38 -14.08 -7.62
C GLY A 253 10.96 -14.30 -7.10
N VAL A 254 10.45 -15.55 -7.07
CA VAL A 254 9.10 -15.82 -6.59
C VAL A 254 9.12 -16.89 -5.49
N HIS A 255 8.56 -16.60 -4.31
CA HIS A 255 8.25 -17.62 -3.33
C HIS A 255 7.00 -18.37 -3.78
N LEU A 256 7.09 -19.67 -3.78
CA LEU A 256 5.93 -20.54 -3.82
C LEU A 256 5.40 -20.68 -2.39
N ASP A 257 4.09 -20.72 -2.21
CA ASP A 257 3.48 -21.13 -0.95
C ASP A 257 3.78 -22.62 -0.67
N ASP A 258 3.42 -23.10 0.50
CA ASP A 258 3.67 -24.50 0.90
C ASP A 258 2.96 -25.53 -0.03
N ALA A 259 1.99 -25.08 -0.84
CA ALA A 259 1.29 -25.88 -1.86
C ALA A 259 1.94 -25.75 -3.26
N GLY A 260 3.01 -24.98 -3.41
CA GLY A 260 3.70 -24.78 -4.68
C GLY A 260 3.02 -23.82 -5.66
N THR A 261 2.01 -23.11 -5.22
CA THR A 261 1.31 -22.08 -5.99
C THR A 261 2.02 -20.73 -5.90
N THR A 262 2.09 -20.04 -7.04
CA THR A 262 2.54 -18.63 -7.07
C THR A 262 1.40 -17.73 -6.60
N SER A 263 1.61 -17.00 -5.52
CA SER A 263 0.64 -15.97 -5.07
C SER A 263 0.86 -14.63 -5.76
#